data_0a8a642dc00a8fd4e0e819da21a15838
#
_entry.id   0a8a642dc00a8fd4e0e819da21a15838
#
_cell.length_a   1.000
_cell.length_b   1.000
_cell.length_c   1.000
_cell.angle_alpha   90.00
_cell.angle_beta   90.00
_cell.angle_gamma   90.00
#
_symmetry.space_group_name_H-M   'P 1'
#
loop_
_entity.id
_entity.type
_entity.pdbx_description
1 polymer ?
#
loop_
_entity_poly.entity_id
_entity_poly.type
_entity_poly.pdbx_seq_one_letter_code
_entity_poly.pdbx_strand_id
1 'polypeptide(L)'
;LIGVGATSVNAYMAQQAIAESHKKGLFKNLSYEQCVERYINSINNGLLKVMSKMGISVINSYRGGCNFEAIGLSRNLMKKYFPSMSSKISGIGLSGIEKKSLTAHKKAYASNLVTLPIGGFYKYRFGGEKHSFEAQSIHMLQSAVGNNNFSLYKKYSSIIDNLPPIN
;
A
#
# COMPACT_ATOMS: atom_id res chain seq x y z
N LEU A 1 -4.89 -8.88 -7.83
CA LEU A 1 -4.93 -10.36 -7.87
C LEU A 1 -5.44 -10.86 -9.21
N ILE A 2 -6.58 -10.39 -9.71
CA ILE A 2 -7.14 -10.79 -11.01
C ILE A 2 -6.17 -10.48 -12.15
N GLY A 3 -5.55 -9.30 -12.16
CA GLY A 3 -4.58 -8.91 -13.19
C GLY A 3 -3.36 -9.82 -13.28
N VAL A 4 -2.97 -10.50 -12.21
CA VAL A 4 -1.89 -11.50 -12.17
C VAL A 4 -2.38 -12.95 -12.29
N GLY A 5 -3.65 -13.17 -12.61
CA GLY A 5 -4.20 -14.47 -13.01
C GLY A 5 -5.17 -15.14 -12.05
N ALA A 6 -5.49 -14.54 -10.90
CA ALA A 6 -6.48 -15.12 -9.98
C ALA A 6 -7.87 -15.22 -10.65
N THR A 7 -8.53 -16.36 -10.49
CA THR A 7 -9.90 -16.59 -10.98
C THR A 7 -10.96 -16.27 -9.95
N SER A 8 -10.63 -16.43 -8.69
CA SER A 8 -11.49 -16.10 -7.56
C SER A 8 -10.66 -15.57 -6.39
N VAL A 9 -11.27 -14.74 -5.56
CA VAL A 9 -10.65 -14.18 -4.37
C VAL A 9 -11.62 -14.30 -3.21
N ASN A 10 -11.18 -14.92 -2.12
CA ASN A 10 -11.94 -14.94 -0.87
C ASN A 10 -11.45 -13.83 0.07
N ALA A 11 -12.22 -12.76 0.16
CA ALA A 11 -11.92 -11.60 1.00
C ALA A 11 -12.41 -11.79 2.45
N TYR A 12 -12.18 -12.96 3.06
CA TYR A 12 -12.72 -13.32 4.37
C TYR A 12 -12.36 -12.32 5.49
N MET A 13 -11.17 -11.75 5.49
CA MET A 13 -10.77 -10.75 6.49
C MET A 13 -11.58 -9.45 6.36
N ALA A 14 -11.86 -9.00 5.14
CA ALA A 14 -12.71 -7.84 4.94
C ALA A 14 -14.15 -8.10 5.40
N GLN A 15 -14.68 -9.29 5.13
CA GLN A 15 -15.99 -9.69 5.61
C GLN A 15 -16.07 -9.79 7.14
N GLN A 16 -15.02 -10.31 7.79
CA GLN A 16 -14.92 -10.31 9.26
C GLN A 16 -14.87 -8.90 9.84
N ALA A 17 -14.08 -8.00 9.23
CA ALA A 17 -14.02 -6.60 9.66
C ALA A 17 -15.39 -5.89 9.52
N ILE A 18 -16.11 -6.19 8.44
CA ILE A 18 -17.50 -5.70 8.26
C ILE A 18 -18.42 -6.26 9.35
N ALA A 19 -18.33 -7.56 9.65
CA ALA A 19 -19.14 -8.20 10.70
C ALA A 19 -18.89 -7.58 12.08
N GLU A 20 -17.63 -7.36 12.44
CA GLU A 20 -17.26 -6.70 13.70
C GLU A 20 -17.75 -5.25 13.76
N SER A 21 -17.59 -4.51 12.67
CA SER A 21 -18.06 -3.12 12.57
C SER A 21 -19.58 -3.02 12.67
N HIS A 22 -20.29 -3.98 12.06
CA HIS A 22 -21.75 -4.08 12.18
C HIS A 22 -22.18 -4.38 13.61
N LYS A 23 -21.51 -5.34 14.30
CA LYS A 23 -21.76 -5.65 15.71
C LYS A 23 -21.53 -4.44 16.63
N LYS A 24 -20.57 -3.58 16.30
CA LYS A 24 -20.29 -2.33 17.02
C LYS A 24 -21.30 -1.21 16.70
N GLY A 25 -22.30 -1.45 15.86
CA GLY A 25 -23.35 -0.48 15.49
C GLY A 25 -22.87 0.65 14.58
N LEU A 26 -21.72 0.50 13.89
CA LEU A 26 -21.18 1.54 13.01
C LEU A 26 -22.01 1.73 11.74
N PHE A 27 -22.84 0.75 11.38
CA PHE A 27 -23.69 0.77 10.19
C PHE A 27 -25.19 0.81 10.58
N LYS A 28 -25.59 1.85 11.27
CA LYS A 28 -26.87 2.00 11.99
C LYS A 28 -28.14 1.58 11.25
N ASN A 29 -28.17 1.66 9.91
CA ASN A 29 -29.38 1.45 9.09
C ASN A 29 -29.23 0.33 8.06
N LEU A 30 -28.20 -0.51 8.19
CA LEU A 30 -27.90 -1.56 7.22
C LEU A 30 -27.87 -2.92 7.92
N SER A 31 -28.45 -3.95 7.29
CA SER A 31 -28.20 -5.33 7.71
C SER A 31 -26.77 -5.76 7.35
N TYR A 32 -26.29 -6.83 7.98
CA TYR A 32 -24.97 -7.39 7.66
C TYR A 32 -24.86 -7.78 6.17
N GLU A 33 -25.89 -8.41 5.64
CA GLU A 33 -25.97 -8.83 4.23
C GLU A 33 -25.86 -7.62 3.29
N GLN A 34 -26.56 -6.54 3.60
CA GLN A 34 -26.48 -5.29 2.84
C GLN A 34 -25.08 -4.68 2.90
N CYS A 35 -24.37 -4.79 4.02
CA CYS A 35 -23.01 -4.30 4.14
C CYS A 35 -22.05 -5.12 3.25
N VAL A 36 -22.19 -6.45 3.26
CA VAL A 36 -21.38 -7.35 2.42
C VAL A 36 -21.67 -7.11 0.94
N GLU A 37 -22.95 -6.98 0.55
CA GLU A 37 -23.35 -6.69 -0.82
C GLU A 37 -22.76 -5.37 -1.32
N ARG A 38 -22.81 -4.31 -0.52
CA ARG A 38 -22.22 -3.01 -0.85
C ARG A 38 -20.69 -3.11 -1.00
N TYR A 39 -20.02 -3.91 -0.17
CA TYR A 39 -18.61 -4.17 -0.30
C TYR A 39 -18.29 -4.85 -1.63
N ILE A 40 -19.01 -5.94 -1.98
CA ILE A 40 -18.83 -6.66 -3.24
C ILE A 40 -19.06 -5.72 -4.44
N ASN A 41 -20.14 -4.95 -4.41
CA ASN A 41 -20.46 -3.98 -5.48
C ASN A 41 -19.37 -2.90 -5.61
N SER A 42 -18.80 -2.45 -4.50
CA SER A 42 -17.69 -1.47 -4.53
C SER A 42 -16.43 -2.05 -5.18
N ILE A 43 -16.09 -3.31 -4.90
CA ILE A 43 -14.97 -4.00 -5.53
C ILE A 43 -15.22 -4.19 -7.03
N ASN A 44 -16.41 -4.65 -7.40
CA ASN A 44 -16.78 -4.85 -8.80
C ASN A 44 -16.74 -3.53 -9.60
N ASN A 45 -17.29 -2.46 -9.04
CA ASN A 45 -17.24 -1.13 -9.66
C ASN A 45 -15.80 -0.61 -9.78
N GLY A 46 -14.96 -0.86 -8.76
CA GLY A 46 -13.54 -0.54 -8.80
C GLY A 46 -12.81 -1.27 -9.94
N LEU A 47 -13.09 -2.57 -10.11
CA LEU A 47 -12.53 -3.38 -11.18
C LEU A 47 -12.97 -2.87 -12.56
N LEU A 48 -14.25 -2.61 -12.74
CA LEU A 48 -14.80 -2.06 -13.99
C LEU A 48 -14.17 -0.69 -14.32
N LYS A 49 -13.98 0.14 -13.31
CA LYS A 49 -13.32 1.44 -13.48
C LYS A 49 -11.87 1.29 -13.96
N VAL A 50 -11.11 0.36 -13.38
CA VAL A 50 -9.72 0.08 -13.81
C VAL A 50 -9.70 -0.44 -15.24
N MET A 51 -10.54 -1.41 -15.57
CA MET A 51 -10.66 -1.96 -16.93
C MET A 51 -11.04 -0.88 -17.95
N SER A 52 -11.98 -0.02 -17.60
CA SER A 52 -12.39 1.10 -18.47
C SER A 52 -11.25 2.07 -18.74
N LYS A 53 -10.44 2.41 -17.72
CA LYS A 53 -9.25 3.25 -17.89
C LYS A 53 -8.20 2.61 -18.79
N MET A 54 -8.09 1.29 -18.79
CA MET A 54 -7.15 0.54 -19.62
C MET A 54 -7.71 0.25 -21.02
N GLY A 55 -8.96 0.60 -21.30
CA GLY A 55 -9.64 0.28 -22.57
C GLY A 55 -9.98 -1.20 -22.72
N ILE A 56 -10.12 -1.94 -21.63
CA ILE A 56 -10.41 -3.38 -21.63
C ILE A 56 -11.91 -3.59 -21.34
N SER A 57 -12.62 -4.22 -22.26
CA SER A 57 -14.06 -4.50 -22.14
C SER A 57 -14.39 -5.90 -21.60
N VAL A 58 -13.46 -6.84 -21.66
CA VAL A 58 -13.66 -8.25 -21.29
C VAL A 58 -12.71 -8.64 -20.19
N ILE A 59 -13.25 -9.22 -19.10
CA ILE A 59 -12.47 -9.60 -17.92
C ILE A 59 -11.33 -10.59 -18.26
N ASN A 60 -11.52 -11.47 -19.23
CA ASN A 60 -10.50 -12.41 -19.65
C ASN A 60 -9.26 -11.73 -20.28
N SER A 61 -9.41 -10.54 -20.84
CA SER A 61 -8.29 -9.74 -21.36
C SER A 61 -7.55 -9.00 -20.24
N TYR A 62 -8.20 -8.75 -19.11
CA TYR A 62 -7.58 -8.18 -17.92
C TYR A 62 -6.91 -9.24 -17.05
N ARG A 63 -7.57 -10.39 -16.86
CA ARG A 63 -7.09 -11.48 -16.02
C ARG A 63 -5.81 -12.09 -16.59
N GLY A 64 -4.74 -12.04 -15.83
CA GLY A 64 -3.44 -12.54 -16.26
C GLY A 64 -2.78 -11.72 -17.37
N GLY A 65 -3.30 -10.54 -17.70
CA GLY A 65 -2.70 -9.62 -18.67
C GLY A 65 -1.33 -9.10 -18.23
N CYS A 66 -0.99 -9.27 -16.95
CA CYS A 66 0.31 -8.91 -16.37
C CYS A 66 0.78 -7.50 -16.71
N ASN A 67 -0.16 -6.55 -16.80
CA ASN A 67 0.11 -5.13 -17.04
C ASN A 67 0.71 -4.43 -15.81
N PHE A 68 1.54 -5.16 -15.09
CA PHE A 68 2.21 -4.73 -13.86
C PHE A 68 3.71 -5.01 -13.99
N GLU A 69 4.49 -4.25 -13.28
CA GLU A 69 5.91 -4.47 -13.13
C GLU A 69 6.23 -4.77 -11.68
N ALA A 70 7.00 -5.82 -11.42
CA ALA A 70 7.44 -6.14 -10.08
C ALA A 70 8.64 -5.27 -9.70
N ILE A 71 8.54 -4.60 -8.57
CA ILE A 71 9.61 -3.77 -8.02
C ILE A 71 9.97 -4.32 -6.65
N GLY A 72 11.26 -4.61 -6.44
CA GLY A 72 11.77 -5.09 -5.16
C GLY A 72 11.54 -6.59 -4.89
N LEU A 73 11.19 -7.38 -5.90
CA LEU A 73 11.18 -8.84 -5.84
C LEU A 73 12.33 -9.44 -6.66
N SER A 74 12.96 -10.49 -6.14
CA SER A 74 14.07 -11.13 -6.82
C SER A 74 13.67 -11.71 -8.18
N ARG A 75 14.56 -11.59 -9.18
CA ARG A 75 14.31 -12.13 -10.51
C ARG A 75 14.05 -13.63 -10.51
N ASN A 76 14.72 -14.38 -9.62
CA ASN A 76 14.50 -15.83 -9.48
C ASN A 76 13.09 -16.15 -9.00
N LEU A 77 12.57 -15.38 -8.04
CA LEU A 77 11.19 -15.51 -7.56
C LEU A 77 10.21 -15.19 -8.68
N MET A 78 10.44 -14.08 -9.40
CA MET A 78 9.59 -13.66 -10.51
C MET A 78 9.56 -14.70 -11.63
N LYS A 79 10.72 -15.20 -12.06
CA LYS A 79 10.84 -16.22 -13.08
C LYS A 79 10.07 -17.51 -12.74
N LYS A 80 10.05 -17.88 -11.44
CA LYS A 80 9.40 -19.10 -10.97
C LYS A 80 7.89 -18.97 -10.82
N TYR A 81 7.41 -17.86 -10.25
CA TYR A 81 6.00 -17.71 -9.85
C TYR A 81 5.20 -16.74 -10.73
N PHE A 82 5.87 -15.83 -11.43
CA PHE A 82 5.25 -14.81 -12.29
C PHE A 82 5.99 -14.68 -13.62
N PRO A 83 6.09 -15.75 -14.41
CA PRO A 83 6.98 -15.79 -15.60
C PRO A 83 6.68 -14.73 -16.65
N SER A 84 5.44 -14.25 -16.72
CA SER A 84 5.00 -13.24 -17.68
C SER A 84 5.20 -11.79 -17.20
N MET A 85 5.66 -11.60 -15.96
CA MET A 85 5.78 -10.26 -15.38
C MET A 85 7.21 -9.77 -15.40
N SER A 86 7.44 -8.54 -15.87
CA SER A 86 8.76 -7.93 -15.88
C SER A 86 9.20 -7.52 -14.47
N SER A 87 10.50 -7.66 -14.19
CA SER A 87 11.14 -7.21 -12.95
C SER A 87 12.44 -6.51 -13.27
N LYS A 88 12.38 -5.20 -13.49
CA LYS A 88 13.57 -4.37 -13.76
C LYS A 88 14.39 -4.15 -12.51
N ILE A 89 13.73 -3.90 -11.38
CA ILE A 89 14.36 -3.68 -10.08
C ILE A 89 14.20 -4.94 -9.25
N SER A 90 15.29 -5.66 -9.08
CA SER A 90 15.36 -6.86 -8.24
C SER A 90 15.32 -6.49 -6.74
N GLY A 91 15.05 -7.48 -5.88
CA GLY A 91 14.97 -7.26 -4.45
C GLY A 91 14.91 -8.57 -3.66
N ILE A 92 13.98 -8.66 -2.70
CA ILE A 92 13.87 -9.78 -1.78
C ILE A 92 13.38 -11.05 -2.48
N GLY A 93 13.95 -12.20 -2.07
CA GLY A 93 13.48 -13.53 -2.42
C GLY A 93 12.53 -14.11 -1.38
N LEU A 94 12.30 -15.43 -1.44
CA LEU A 94 11.41 -16.14 -0.52
C LEU A 94 11.80 -15.95 0.95
N SER A 95 13.09 -16.04 1.27
CA SER A 95 13.57 -15.85 2.64
C SER A 95 13.30 -14.44 3.18
N GLY A 96 13.39 -13.42 2.33
CA GLY A 96 13.02 -12.06 2.69
C GLY A 96 11.53 -11.89 2.95
N ILE A 97 10.68 -12.53 2.13
CA ILE A 97 9.22 -12.54 2.32
C ILE A 97 8.86 -13.29 3.61
N GLU A 98 9.46 -14.46 3.84
CA GLU A 98 9.28 -15.22 5.08
C GLU A 98 9.63 -14.38 6.32
N LYS A 99 10.81 -13.76 6.32
CA LYS A 99 11.24 -12.89 7.42
C LYS A 99 10.26 -11.74 7.67
N LYS A 100 9.76 -11.08 6.61
CA LYS A 100 8.74 -10.03 6.73
C LYS A 100 7.44 -10.57 7.34
N SER A 101 6.96 -11.72 6.86
CA SER A 101 5.73 -12.35 7.34
C SER A 101 5.84 -12.74 8.81
N LEU A 102 6.95 -13.38 9.20
CA LEU A 102 7.21 -13.75 10.59
C LEU A 102 7.32 -12.51 11.51
N THR A 103 7.94 -11.44 11.03
CA THR A 103 8.05 -10.19 11.79
C THR A 103 6.68 -9.55 12.00
N ALA A 104 5.85 -9.50 10.95
CA ALA A 104 4.49 -8.99 11.04
C ALA A 104 3.63 -9.83 12.00
N HIS A 105 3.73 -11.17 11.88
CA HIS A 105 3.04 -12.09 12.78
C HIS A 105 3.44 -11.89 14.25
N LYS A 106 4.75 -11.85 14.54
CA LYS A 106 5.25 -11.61 15.90
C LYS A 106 4.73 -10.29 16.47
N LYS A 107 4.70 -9.23 15.67
CA LYS A 107 4.13 -7.94 16.09
C LYS A 107 2.63 -8.03 16.37
N ALA A 108 1.87 -8.74 15.53
CA ALA A 108 0.43 -8.87 15.68
C ALA A 108 0.01 -9.62 16.96
N TYR A 109 0.83 -10.58 17.39
CA TYR A 109 0.57 -11.40 18.59
C TYR A 109 1.41 -10.99 19.82
N ALA A 110 2.10 -9.86 19.77
CA ALA A 110 2.82 -9.33 20.93
C ALA A 110 1.82 -8.83 21.99
N SER A 111 1.93 -9.37 23.21
CA SER A 111 1.00 -9.07 24.32
C SER A 111 1.01 -7.61 24.79
N ASN A 112 2.01 -6.83 24.39
CA ASN A 112 2.24 -5.46 24.86
C ASN A 112 1.65 -4.38 23.93
N LEU A 113 0.99 -4.77 22.84
CA LEU A 113 0.36 -3.80 21.93
C LEU A 113 -0.97 -3.33 22.49
N VAL A 114 -0.92 -2.31 23.34
CA VAL A 114 -2.10 -1.64 23.89
C VAL A 114 -2.74 -0.71 22.85
N THR A 115 -1.95 -0.19 21.91
CA THR A 115 -2.41 0.75 20.89
C THR A 115 -1.87 0.37 19.50
N LEU A 116 -2.67 0.64 18.47
CA LEU A 116 -2.21 0.51 17.09
C LEU A 116 -1.12 1.55 16.78
N PRO A 117 -0.15 1.23 15.89
CA PRO A 117 0.82 2.21 15.40
C PRO A 117 0.11 3.41 14.76
N ILE A 118 0.72 4.58 14.86
CA ILE A 118 0.16 5.84 14.31
C ILE A 118 -0.05 5.72 12.79
N GLY A 119 0.73 4.89 12.11
CA GLY A 119 0.70 4.74 10.67
C GLY A 119 1.31 5.95 9.96
N GLY A 120 0.66 6.45 8.91
CA GLY A 120 1.17 7.59 8.15
C GLY A 120 1.85 7.21 6.85
N PHE A 121 1.66 5.98 6.34
CA PHE A 121 2.29 5.51 5.11
C PHE A 121 1.85 6.32 3.87
N TYR A 122 0.55 6.54 3.69
CA TYR A 122 0.04 7.28 2.53
C TYR A 122 -0.05 8.79 2.75
N LYS A 123 -0.16 9.22 3.99
CA LYS A 123 -0.25 10.62 4.37
C LYS A 123 0.55 10.84 5.63
N TYR A 124 1.39 11.88 5.63
CA TYR A 124 2.17 12.26 6.80
C TYR A 124 1.30 12.37 8.06
N ARG A 125 1.77 11.76 9.14
CA ARG A 125 1.22 11.91 10.48
C ARG A 125 2.36 12.15 11.46
N PHE A 126 2.19 13.12 12.33
CA PHE A 126 3.17 13.41 13.37
C PHE A 126 3.39 12.16 14.25
N GLY A 127 4.66 11.77 14.44
CA GLY A 127 5.02 10.55 15.18
C GLY A 127 4.79 9.24 14.42
N GLY A 128 4.33 9.30 13.15
CA GLY A 128 4.13 8.13 12.29
C GLY A 128 5.35 7.79 11.43
N GLU A 129 5.06 7.18 10.28
CA GLU A 129 6.07 6.78 9.29
C GLU A 129 6.83 8.00 8.76
N LYS A 130 8.14 7.85 8.57
CA LYS A 130 9.00 8.89 7.98
C LYS A 130 8.85 8.93 6.47
N HIS A 131 8.83 10.14 5.93
CA HIS A 131 8.77 10.41 4.49
C HIS A 131 10.04 11.11 4.03
N SER A 132 10.43 10.94 2.75
CA SER A 132 11.56 11.66 2.15
C SER A 132 11.35 13.17 2.18
N PHE A 133 10.10 13.61 2.02
CA PHE A 133 9.71 15.02 2.07
C PHE A 133 8.72 15.21 3.22
N GLU A 134 9.23 15.71 4.33
CA GLU A 134 8.40 16.06 5.50
C GLU A 134 8.07 17.56 5.50
N ALA A 135 7.05 17.93 6.26
CA ALA A 135 6.60 19.32 6.34
C ALA A 135 7.74 20.30 6.65
N GLN A 136 8.66 19.91 7.53
CA GLN A 136 9.80 20.76 7.91
C GLN A 136 10.71 21.07 6.71
N SER A 137 11.10 20.06 5.93
CA SER A 137 11.97 20.24 4.76
C SER A 137 11.26 21.08 3.68
N ILE A 138 9.96 20.82 3.44
CA ILE A 138 9.17 21.59 2.46
C ILE A 138 9.05 23.05 2.87
N HIS A 139 8.70 23.35 4.12
CA HIS A 139 8.60 24.73 4.62
C HIS A 139 9.94 25.46 4.57
N MET A 140 11.03 24.76 4.87
CA MET A 140 12.37 25.35 4.81
C MET A 140 12.75 25.72 3.37
N LEU A 141 12.46 24.85 2.40
CA LEU A 141 12.69 25.13 0.98
C LEU A 141 11.81 26.31 0.50
N GLN A 142 10.52 26.30 0.82
CA GLN A 142 9.60 27.39 0.48
C GLN A 142 10.06 28.72 1.05
N SER A 143 10.48 28.74 2.31
CA SER A 143 11.00 29.96 2.96
C SER A 143 12.32 30.41 2.35
N ALA A 144 13.21 29.48 2.00
CA ALA A 144 14.48 29.81 1.33
C ALA A 144 14.25 30.49 -0.02
N VAL A 145 13.32 29.95 -0.82
CA VAL A 145 12.98 30.47 -2.15
C VAL A 145 12.20 31.78 -2.03
N GLY A 146 11.15 31.82 -1.19
CA GLY A 146 10.30 33.02 -1.05
C GLY A 146 11.05 34.23 -0.52
N ASN A 147 12.07 34.02 0.33
CA ASN A 147 12.88 35.12 0.88
C ASN A 147 14.23 35.30 0.16
N ASN A 148 14.45 34.58 -0.94
CA ASN A 148 15.74 34.56 -1.66
C ASN A 148 16.95 34.36 -0.71
N ASN A 149 16.82 33.44 0.24
CA ASN A 149 17.78 33.20 1.33
C ASN A 149 18.62 31.96 1.10
N PHE A 150 19.82 32.15 0.58
CA PHE A 150 20.76 31.05 0.29
C PHE A 150 21.25 30.32 1.53
N SER A 151 21.39 30.99 2.67
CA SER A 151 21.80 30.33 3.92
C SER A 151 20.76 29.34 4.40
N LEU A 152 19.47 29.66 4.22
CA LEU A 152 18.36 28.77 4.55
C LEU A 152 18.27 27.60 3.57
N TYR A 153 18.57 27.85 2.29
CA TYR A 153 18.69 26.79 1.28
C TYR A 153 19.82 25.79 1.62
N LYS A 154 20.99 26.26 2.06
CA LYS A 154 22.07 25.38 2.52
C LYS A 154 21.66 24.51 3.70
N LYS A 155 20.88 25.04 4.63
CA LYS A 155 20.33 24.24 5.75
C LYS A 155 19.37 23.15 5.24
N TYR A 156 18.48 23.50 4.31
CA TYR A 156 17.61 22.53 3.64
C TYR A 156 18.42 21.43 2.95
N SER A 157 19.40 21.77 2.12
CA SER A 157 20.28 20.81 1.42
C SER A 157 20.98 19.87 2.40
N SER A 158 21.54 20.41 3.47
CA SER A 158 22.20 19.61 4.51
C SER A 158 21.24 18.62 5.19
N ILE A 159 19.98 18.98 5.40
CA ILE A 159 18.98 18.06 5.94
C ILE A 159 18.71 16.93 4.96
N ILE A 160 18.50 17.24 3.69
CA ILE A 160 18.20 16.23 2.65
C ILE A 160 19.39 15.29 2.44
N ASP A 161 20.61 15.83 2.37
CA ASP A 161 21.83 15.05 2.14
C ASP A 161 22.16 14.08 3.29
N ASN A 162 21.71 14.39 4.50
CA ASN A 162 21.93 13.57 5.70
C ASN A 162 20.72 12.70 6.08
N LEU A 163 19.68 12.64 5.25
CA LEU A 163 18.56 11.74 5.53
C LEU A 163 19.01 10.28 5.50
N PRO A 164 18.60 9.47 6.49
CA PRO A 164 18.85 8.04 6.45
C PRO A 164 18.09 7.43 5.27
N PRO A 165 18.57 6.31 4.69
CA PRO A 165 17.84 5.57 3.69
C PRO A 165 16.43 5.21 4.19
N ILE A 166 15.43 5.45 3.37
CA ILE A 166 14.05 5.03 3.65
C ILE A 166 13.84 3.68 2.97
N ASN A 167 13.53 2.66 3.78
CA ASN A 167 13.30 1.29 3.31
C ASN A 167 11.85 1.12 2.86
#